data_06191c9b72b6e36f268593b4a002f784
#
_entry.id   06191c9b72b6e36f268593b4a002f784
#
_cell.length_a   1.000
_cell.length_b   1.000
_cell.length_c   1.000
_cell.angle_alpha   90.00
_cell.angle_beta   90.00
_cell.angle_gamma   90.00
#
_symmetry.space_group_name_H-M   'P 1'
#
loop_
_entity.id
_entity.type
_entity.pdbx_description
1 polymer ?
#
loop_
_entity_poly.entity_id
_entity_poly.type
_entity_poly.pdbx_seq_one_letter_code
_entity_poly.pdbx_strand_id
1 'polypeptide(L)'
;LFVNPFITKSGPPDSRYRQERGGNKLEIYSTESLRQKAKIAYWNDVVGDVFTGMETNPLDLNCFDGKVCSDKLGQLTFSKVTAQPAAINHAKRHITRSTKHEFFLHLQAKGELTVQQNGRRALLNEGDFSICDCTYPYELYYEHPCETIVLAIPSELLHTHIPQPEQLCGFFMSGKKGLSNTVSVMLKSLWRQTEQGLPVEYGPRISSTLLDMIATAYSLAQGAIPSRSAVAGTRLVQIKQFIESNLHDPELTPRTIAAAFNISPRYLHMLFSREDESVSHYILRRRLEECARQMTDTLWRGKTITEIAFHKGFNNSTHFARVFREQFGVSPREYRNLHIATRSKSG
;
A
#
# COMPACT_ATOMS: atom_id res chain seq x y z
N LEU A 1 -29.33 1.05 8.16
CA LEU A 1 -28.91 1.50 9.50
C LEU A 1 -28.16 0.34 10.18
N PHE A 2 -26.87 0.19 9.86
CA PHE A 2 -25.95 -0.60 10.68
C PHE A 2 -24.84 0.33 11.11
N VAL A 3 -24.93 0.78 12.35
CA VAL A 3 -23.90 1.53 13.05
C VAL A 3 -22.79 0.54 13.42
N ASN A 4 -21.58 0.78 12.93
CA ASN A 4 -20.40 0.04 13.29
C ASN A 4 -19.98 0.41 14.73
N PRO A 5 -19.95 -0.51 15.73
CA PRO A 5 -19.76 -0.17 17.14
C PRO A 5 -18.29 -0.01 17.59
N PHE A 6 -17.35 0.15 16.68
CA PHE A 6 -15.93 0.33 17.02
C PHE A 6 -15.45 1.68 16.53
N ILE A 7 -15.66 2.72 17.27
CA ILE A 7 -14.84 3.95 17.43
C ILE A 7 -15.60 4.90 18.38
N THR A 8 -15.46 4.68 19.66
CA THR A 8 -15.66 5.71 20.69
C THR A 8 -14.47 5.73 21.62
N LYS A 9 -13.34 6.27 21.14
CA LYS A 9 -12.35 6.87 22.02
C LYS A 9 -12.47 8.37 21.81
N SER A 10 -13.19 8.99 22.73
CA SER A 10 -13.56 10.38 22.76
C SER A 10 -12.39 11.25 23.16
N GLY A 11 -11.65 11.80 22.19
CA GLY A 11 -10.99 13.09 22.38
C GLY A 11 -12.06 14.20 22.34
N PRO A 12 -11.82 15.38 22.91
CA PRO A 12 -12.73 16.49 22.79
C PRO A 12 -12.96 16.83 21.30
N PRO A 13 -14.18 17.32 20.93
CA PRO A 13 -14.59 17.51 19.53
C PRO A 13 -13.66 18.40 18.69
N ASP A 14 -12.83 19.23 19.32
CA ASP A 14 -11.91 20.16 18.64
C ASP A 14 -10.53 19.56 18.29
N SER A 15 -10.21 18.34 18.71
CA SER A 15 -8.89 17.71 18.50
C SER A 15 -8.79 16.87 17.22
N ARG A 16 -9.95 16.53 16.64
CA ARG A 16 -10.06 15.81 15.35
C ARG A 16 -11.10 16.51 14.49
N TYR A 17 -10.70 16.97 13.31
CA TYR A 17 -11.63 17.51 12.33
C TYR A 17 -11.28 17.05 10.91
N ARG A 18 -12.31 17.01 10.07
CA ARG A 18 -12.20 16.67 8.65
C ARG A 18 -12.44 17.92 7.84
N GLN A 19 -11.57 18.16 6.88
CA GLN A 19 -11.71 19.25 5.93
C GLN A 19 -11.95 18.64 4.54
N GLU A 20 -13.14 18.88 3.99
CA GLU A 20 -13.45 18.45 2.62
C GLU A 20 -12.88 19.47 1.63
N ARG A 21 -12.08 19.01 0.68
CA ARG A 21 -11.49 19.81 -0.39
C ARG A 21 -11.40 18.98 -1.67
N GLY A 22 -12.06 19.43 -2.74
CA GLY A 22 -11.92 18.82 -4.07
C GLY A 22 -12.30 17.34 -4.16
N GLY A 23 -13.22 16.86 -3.29
CA GLY A 23 -13.60 15.45 -3.21
C GLY A 23 -12.76 14.59 -2.26
N ASN A 24 -11.63 15.10 -1.74
CA ASN A 24 -10.79 14.48 -0.72
C ASN A 24 -11.19 14.92 0.69
N LYS A 25 -10.91 14.06 1.68
CA LYS A 25 -11.19 14.30 3.09
C LYS A 25 -9.89 14.34 3.87
N LEU A 26 -9.27 15.53 3.91
CA LEU A 26 -8.09 15.74 4.75
C LEU A 26 -8.49 15.56 6.22
N GLU A 27 -7.93 14.54 6.86
CA GLU A 27 -8.09 14.30 8.30
C GLU A 27 -6.99 15.04 9.07
N ILE A 28 -7.40 15.81 10.06
CA ILE A 28 -6.48 16.62 10.86
C ILE A 28 -6.66 16.24 12.32
N TYR A 29 -5.54 15.94 12.97
CA TYR A 29 -5.45 15.63 14.38
C TYR A 29 -4.46 16.60 15.02
N SER A 30 -4.84 17.26 16.11
CA SER A 30 -3.99 18.25 16.80
C SER A 30 -4.12 18.13 18.32
N THR A 31 -3.01 18.29 19.01
CA THR A 31 -3.00 18.33 20.47
C THR A 31 -3.15 19.74 21.01
N GLU A 32 -3.17 20.77 20.16
CA GLU A 32 -3.12 22.19 20.53
C GLU A 32 -4.22 22.62 21.49
N SER A 33 -5.47 22.14 21.26
CA SER A 33 -6.63 22.45 22.10
C SER A 33 -6.71 21.65 23.41
N LEU A 34 -5.80 20.68 23.62
CA LEU A 34 -5.84 19.77 24.75
C LEU A 34 -5.08 20.30 25.96
N ARG A 35 -5.53 19.90 27.16
CA ARG A 35 -4.75 20.11 28.40
C ARG A 35 -3.47 19.28 28.34
N GLN A 36 -2.36 19.83 28.83
CA GLN A 36 -1.02 19.23 28.71
C GLN A 36 -0.99 17.75 29.13
N LYS A 37 -1.62 17.39 30.26
CA LYS A 37 -1.68 16.01 30.76
C LYS A 37 -2.36 15.01 29.82
N ALA A 38 -3.22 15.48 28.91
CA ALA A 38 -3.94 14.63 27.97
C ALA A 38 -3.24 14.53 26.59
N LYS A 39 -2.32 15.42 26.29
CA LYS A 39 -1.70 15.54 24.96
C LYS A 39 -1.00 14.26 24.51
N ILE A 40 -0.15 13.69 25.36
CA ILE A 40 0.66 12.54 24.96
C ILE A 40 -0.17 11.25 24.82
N ALA A 41 -1.17 11.05 25.67
CA ALA A 41 -2.06 9.90 25.56
C ALA A 41 -2.87 9.96 24.25
N TYR A 42 -3.46 11.13 23.98
CA TYR A 42 -4.17 11.37 22.73
C TYR A 42 -3.24 11.22 21.50
N TRP A 43 -2.03 11.77 21.56
CA TRP A 43 -1.05 11.66 20.48
C TRP A 43 -0.69 10.21 20.18
N ASN A 44 -0.42 9.41 21.19
CA ASN A 44 -0.13 7.98 21.02
C ASN A 44 -1.30 7.21 20.40
N ASP A 45 -2.55 7.53 20.78
CA ASP A 45 -3.74 6.97 20.14
C ASP A 45 -3.79 7.37 18.66
N VAL A 46 -3.58 8.66 18.32
CA VAL A 46 -3.58 9.17 16.94
C VAL A 46 -2.52 8.50 16.07
N VAL A 47 -1.26 8.48 16.52
CA VAL A 47 -0.17 7.90 15.71
C VAL A 47 -0.31 6.39 15.59
N GLY A 48 -0.92 5.73 16.57
CA GLY A 48 -1.27 4.32 16.53
C GLY A 48 -2.36 4.00 15.50
N ASP A 49 -3.33 4.90 15.34
CA ASP A 49 -4.44 4.73 14.38
C ASP A 49 -4.02 5.09 12.94
N VAL A 50 -3.30 6.21 12.76
CA VAL A 50 -2.89 6.73 11.44
C VAL A 50 -1.79 5.87 10.82
N PHE A 51 -0.80 5.46 11.61
CA PHE A 51 0.33 4.67 11.14
C PHE A 51 0.19 3.21 11.60
N THR A 52 1.07 2.78 12.45
CA THR A 52 1.02 1.48 13.14
C THR A 52 1.37 1.71 14.60
N GLY A 53 0.95 0.83 15.49
CA GLY A 53 1.21 1.00 16.92
C GLY A 53 2.65 1.44 17.19
N MET A 54 2.82 2.58 17.83
CA MET A 54 4.11 3.12 18.24
C MET A 54 3.94 3.92 19.53
N GLU A 55 5.02 4.15 20.24
CA GLU A 55 5.03 4.92 21.49
C GLU A 55 5.91 6.14 21.32
N THR A 56 5.34 7.30 21.57
CA THR A 56 6.06 8.58 21.55
C THR A 56 6.43 8.98 22.96
N ASN A 57 7.71 9.21 23.18
CA ASN A 57 8.29 9.68 24.43
C ASN A 57 8.84 11.10 24.22
N PRO A 58 8.09 12.16 24.58
CA PRO A 58 8.56 13.53 24.47
C PRO A 58 9.81 13.77 25.31
N LEU A 59 10.74 14.61 24.81
CA LEU A 59 11.90 15.03 25.59
C LEU A 59 11.48 15.99 26.71
N ASP A 60 10.40 16.76 26.51
CA ASP A 60 9.77 17.58 27.56
C ASP A 60 8.24 17.36 27.55
N LEU A 61 7.75 16.74 28.61
CA LEU A 61 6.32 16.49 28.79
C LEU A 61 5.48 17.76 28.97
N ASN A 62 6.09 18.85 29.41
CA ASN A 62 5.39 20.11 29.66
C ASN A 62 5.21 20.99 28.41
N CYS A 63 5.96 20.70 27.37
CA CYS A 63 5.98 21.51 26.14
C CYS A 63 5.59 20.70 24.89
N PHE A 64 5.06 19.47 25.05
CA PHE A 64 4.73 18.65 23.89
C PHE A 64 3.49 19.15 23.18
N ASP A 65 3.63 19.34 21.84
CA ASP A 65 2.57 19.55 20.89
C ASP A 65 2.83 18.73 19.62
N GLY A 66 1.75 18.20 19.04
CA GLY A 66 1.81 17.45 17.81
C GLY A 66 0.59 17.65 16.93
N LYS A 67 0.79 17.59 15.61
CA LYS A 67 -0.24 17.67 14.60
C LYS A 67 0.03 16.65 13.49
N VAL A 68 -1.00 15.91 13.10
CA VAL A 68 -0.99 15.04 11.92
C VAL A 68 -2.07 15.52 10.97
N CYS A 69 -1.69 15.72 9.71
CA CYS A 69 -2.62 15.91 8.60
C CYS A 69 -2.46 14.69 7.69
N SER A 70 -3.54 14.00 7.34
CA SER A 70 -3.49 12.76 6.56
C SER A 70 -4.56 12.72 5.48
N ASP A 71 -4.20 12.24 4.29
CA ASP A 71 -5.12 12.02 3.16
C ASP A 71 -4.68 10.79 2.35
N LYS A 72 -5.51 10.36 1.42
CA LYS A 72 -5.22 9.26 0.50
C LYS A 72 -4.71 9.78 -0.83
N LEU A 73 -3.67 9.10 -1.35
CA LEU A 73 -3.17 9.27 -2.71
C LEU A 73 -3.24 7.91 -3.42
N GLY A 74 -4.38 7.60 -4.02
CA GLY A 74 -4.65 6.25 -4.53
C GLY A 74 -4.65 5.22 -3.40
N GLN A 75 -3.76 4.23 -3.48
CA GLN A 75 -3.59 3.21 -2.44
C GLN A 75 -2.64 3.64 -1.30
N LEU A 76 -1.94 4.76 -1.46
CA LEU A 76 -1.01 5.28 -0.47
C LEU A 76 -1.76 6.12 0.58
N THR A 77 -1.23 6.15 1.81
CA THR A 77 -1.63 7.16 2.79
C THR A 77 -0.52 8.20 2.86
N PHE A 78 -0.87 9.46 2.63
CA PHE A 78 0.05 10.58 2.59
C PHE A 78 -0.21 11.49 3.78
N SER A 79 0.79 11.68 4.62
CA SER A 79 0.62 12.40 5.89
C SER A 79 1.74 13.41 6.10
N LYS A 80 1.42 14.51 6.79
CA LYS A 80 2.41 15.44 7.34
C LYS A 80 2.30 15.43 8.85
N VAL A 81 3.40 15.17 9.50
CA VAL A 81 3.55 15.17 10.96
C VAL A 81 4.35 16.40 11.34
N THR A 82 3.82 17.19 12.26
CA THR A 82 4.53 18.26 12.95
C THR A 82 4.58 17.90 14.43
N ALA A 83 5.74 17.83 15.02
CA ALA A 83 5.90 17.44 16.42
C ALA A 83 7.04 18.20 17.12
N GLN A 84 6.88 18.36 18.43
CA GLN A 84 7.92 18.79 19.35
C GLN A 84 8.94 17.65 19.59
N PRO A 85 10.14 17.96 20.14
CA PRO A 85 11.20 16.97 20.36
C PRO A 85 10.71 15.70 21.07
N ALA A 86 11.02 14.55 20.46
CA ALA A 86 10.56 13.25 20.97
C ALA A 86 11.41 12.08 20.45
N ALA A 87 11.40 10.99 21.23
CA ALA A 87 11.81 9.66 20.78
C ALA A 87 10.56 8.82 20.50
N ILE A 88 10.48 8.21 19.33
CA ILE A 88 9.40 7.32 18.93
C ILE A 88 9.95 5.91 18.81
N ASN A 89 9.26 4.96 19.42
CA ASN A 89 9.66 3.56 19.44
C ASN A 89 8.54 2.67 18.89
N HIS A 90 8.83 2.00 17.78
CA HIS A 90 8.02 0.92 17.24
C HIS A 90 8.61 -0.44 17.67
N ALA A 91 8.17 -0.97 18.80
CA ALA A 91 8.69 -2.18 19.41
C ALA A 91 7.92 -3.44 18.99
N LYS A 92 8.48 -4.62 19.26
CA LYS A 92 7.84 -5.93 18.96
C LYS A 92 6.41 -6.05 19.46
N ARG A 93 6.08 -5.47 20.65
CA ARG A 93 4.71 -5.46 21.20
C ARG A 93 3.69 -4.73 20.34
N HIS A 94 4.12 -3.79 19.51
CA HIS A 94 3.25 -3.05 18.57
C HIS A 94 3.01 -3.86 17.30
N ILE A 95 4.04 -4.55 16.81
CA ILE A 95 4.00 -5.40 15.62
C ILE A 95 2.98 -6.53 15.80
N THR A 96 3.01 -7.23 16.94
CA THR A 96 2.10 -8.35 17.22
C THR A 96 0.62 -7.97 17.30
N ARG A 97 0.31 -6.69 17.46
CA ARG A 97 -1.06 -6.16 17.52
C ARG A 97 -1.56 -5.58 16.20
N SER A 98 -0.66 -5.38 15.25
CA SER A 98 -0.99 -4.80 13.94
C SER A 98 -1.24 -5.91 12.92
N THR A 99 -2.29 -5.75 12.12
CA THR A 99 -2.54 -6.56 10.91
C THR A 99 -2.07 -5.85 9.64
N LYS A 100 -1.56 -4.61 9.77
CA LYS A 100 -1.07 -3.83 8.63
C LYS A 100 0.36 -4.24 8.30
N HIS A 101 0.63 -4.44 7.03
CA HIS A 101 1.96 -4.65 6.47
C HIS A 101 2.26 -3.49 5.54
N GLU A 102 2.94 -2.47 6.06
CA GLU A 102 3.23 -1.22 5.34
C GLU A 102 4.70 -0.83 5.48
N PHE A 103 5.21 -0.15 4.48
CA PHE A 103 6.47 0.57 4.55
C PHE A 103 6.18 2.06 4.73
N PHE A 104 6.96 2.73 5.57
CA PHE A 104 6.86 4.17 5.78
C PHE A 104 8.09 4.86 5.21
N LEU A 105 7.90 5.66 4.16
CA LEU A 105 8.93 6.58 3.69
C LEU A 105 8.80 7.89 4.47
N HIS A 106 9.84 8.23 5.23
CA HIS A 106 9.96 9.46 6.00
C HIS A 106 10.79 10.45 5.21
N LEU A 107 10.18 11.54 4.72
CA LEU A 107 10.85 12.67 4.12
C LEU A 107 10.91 13.82 5.12
N GLN A 108 12.10 14.27 5.48
CA GLN A 108 12.25 15.40 6.39
C GLN A 108 11.96 16.72 5.67
N ALA A 109 10.88 17.39 6.06
CA ALA A 109 10.45 18.64 5.43
C ALA A 109 11.05 19.87 6.12
N LYS A 110 11.21 19.82 7.47
CA LYS A 110 11.90 20.83 8.28
C LYS A 110 12.54 20.22 9.52
N GLY A 111 13.70 20.71 9.91
CA GLY A 111 14.48 20.22 11.05
C GLY A 111 15.22 18.93 10.71
N GLU A 112 15.53 18.12 11.72
CA GLU A 112 16.31 16.90 11.59
C GLU A 112 15.55 15.72 12.17
N LEU A 113 15.73 14.53 11.58
CA LEU A 113 15.18 13.27 12.05
C LEU A 113 16.24 12.18 11.97
N THR A 114 16.51 11.51 13.07
CA THR A 114 17.26 10.25 13.06
C THR A 114 16.27 9.08 12.90
N VAL A 115 16.55 8.21 11.92
CA VAL A 115 15.84 6.96 11.66
C VAL A 115 16.78 5.79 11.93
N GLN A 116 16.33 4.82 12.72
CA GLN A 116 17.14 3.62 13.02
C GLN A 116 16.31 2.35 12.79
N GLN A 117 16.78 1.48 11.89
CA GLN A 117 16.22 0.16 11.64
C GLN A 117 17.28 -0.80 11.08
N ASN A 118 17.18 -2.10 11.41
CA ASN A 118 18.05 -3.17 10.89
C ASN A 118 19.55 -2.89 11.09
N GLY A 119 19.93 -2.28 12.22
CA GLY A 119 21.32 -1.91 12.54
C GLY A 119 21.84 -0.70 11.75
N ARG A 120 21.02 -0.08 10.90
CA ARG A 120 21.36 1.15 10.19
C ARG A 120 20.81 2.35 10.91
N ARG A 121 21.56 3.44 10.86
CA ARG A 121 21.15 4.75 11.40
C ARG A 121 21.31 5.80 10.32
N ALA A 122 20.25 6.52 9.99
CA ALA A 122 20.23 7.62 9.04
C ALA A 122 19.84 8.91 9.75
N LEU A 123 20.67 9.94 9.68
CA LEU A 123 20.33 11.30 10.06
C LEU A 123 19.81 12.03 8.82
N LEU A 124 18.54 12.37 8.83
CA LEU A 124 17.84 13.05 7.75
C LEU A 124 17.77 14.55 8.04
N ASN A 125 18.38 15.33 7.18
CA ASN A 125 18.22 16.78 7.14
C ASN A 125 17.08 17.14 6.18
N GLU A 126 16.75 18.42 6.09
CA GLU A 126 15.70 18.89 5.19
C GLU A 126 15.90 18.42 3.75
N GLY A 127 14.90 17.73 3.22
CA GLY A 127 14.88 17.12 1.90
C GLY A 127 15.34 15.67 1.87
N ASP A 128 16.08 15.19 2.86
CA ASP A 128 16.54 13.81 2.92
C ASP A 128 15.39 12.87 3.31
N PHE A 129 15.50 11.59 2.93
CA PHE A 129 14.47 10.59 3.26
C PHE A 129 15.05 9.21 3.51
N SER A 130 14.28 8.39 4.19
CA SER A 130 14.56 6.98 4.47
C SER A 130 13.26 6.20 4.52
N ILE A 131 13.34 4.87 4.39
CA ILE A 131 12.19 3.98 4.48
C ILE A 131 12.33 3.06 5.70
N CYS A 132 11.19 2.76 6.35
CA CYS A 132 11.08 1.78 7.42
C CYS A 132 10.02 0.74 7.07
N ASP A 133 10.26 -0.50 7.50
CA ASP A 133 9.29 -1.60 7.46
C ASP A 133 8.59 -1.72 8.81
N CYS A 134 7.26 -1.60 8.85
CA CYS A 134 6.48 -1.68 10.09
C CYS A 134 6.40 -3.10 10.68
N THR A 135 6.85 -4.13 9.95
CA THR A 135 6.90 -5.50 10.46
C THR A 135 8.15 -5.81 11.30
N TYR A 136 9.08 -4.86 11.38
CA TYR A 136 10.29 -4.92 12.21
C TYR A 136 10.37 -3.72 13.13
N PRO A 137 11.02 -3.86 14.32
CA PRO A 137 11.25 -2.73 15.22
C PRO A 137 12.05 -1.62 14.54
N TYR A 138 11.68 -0.37 14.81
CA TYR A 138 12.43 0.81 14.41
C TYR A 138 12.28 1.93 15.44
N GLU A 139 13.19 2.90 15.38
CA GLU A 139 13.22 4.07 16.24
C GLU A 139 13.36 5.34 15.39
N LEU A 140 12.61 6.38 15.80
CA LEU A 140 12.69 7.72 15.24
C LEU A 140 13.02 8.68 16.36
N TYR A 141 13.91 9.64 16.10
CA TYR A 141 14.35 10.58 17.13
C TYR A 141 14.54 11.97 16.55
N TYR A 142 13.94 12.98 17.17
CA TYR A 142 14.16 14.39 16.84
C TYR A 142 14.50 15.20 18.10
N GLU A 143 15.60 15.96 18.02
CA GLU A 143 16.08 16.82 19.10
C GLU A 143 15.42 18.21 19.08
N HIS A 144 14.87 18.60 17.93
CA HIS A 144 14.26 19.90 17.69
C HIS A 144 12.87 19.74 17.08
N PRO A 145 12.00 20.78 17.17
CA PRO A 145 10.71 20.76 16.47
C PRO A 145 10.89 20.45 14.98
N CYS A 146 10.07 19.57 14.43
CA CYS A 146 10.24 19.09 13.07
C CYS A 146 8.93 19.00 12.30
N GLU A 147 9.05 18.99 10.95
CA GLU A 147 7.99 18.59 10.04
C GLU A 147 8.48 17.42 9.18
N THR A 148 7.76 16.32 9.22
CA THR A 148 8.06 15.11 8.42
C THR A 148 6.88 14.78 7.54
N ILE A 149 7.12 14.58 6.25
CA ILE A 149 6.15 14.02 5.31
C ILE A 149 6.33 12.50 5.34
N VAL A 150 5.23 11.76 5.61
CA VAL A 150 5.24 10.31 5.71
C VAL A 150 4.35 9.74 4.61
N LEU A 151 4.91 8.84 3.82
CA LEU A 151 4.17 8.07 2.83
C LEU A 151 4.07 6.63 3.33
N ALA A 152 2.86 6.21 3.72
CA ALA A 152 2.57 4.82 4.05
C ALA A 152 2.24 4.05 2.77
N ILE A 153 3.01 3.00 2.50
CA ILE A 153 2.98 2.22 1.27
C ILE A 153 2.63 0.78 1.65
N PRO A 154 1.48 0.23 1.20
CA PRO A 154 1.19 -1.19 1.39
C PRO A 154 2.33 -2.08 0.90
N SER A 155 2.70 -3.08 1.70
CA SER A 155 3.83 -3.97 1.39
C SER A 155 3.68 -4.64 0.03
N GLU A 156 2.51 -5.18 -0.27
CA GLU A 156 2.22 -5.79 -1.57
C GLU A 156 2.47 -4.82 -2.74
N LEU A 157 2.09 -3.55 -2.56
CA LEU A 157 2.28 -2.53 -3.59
C LEU A 157 3.76 -2.17 -3.75
N LEU A 158 4.51 -1.99 -2.65
CA LEU A 158 5.95 -1.66 -2.74
C LEU A 158 6.75 -2.79 -3.40
N HIS A 159 6.45 -4.05 -3.10
CA HIS A 159 7.09 -5.22 -3.73
C HIS A 159 6.88 -5.28 -5.25
N THR A 160 5.83 -4.63 -5.78
CA THR A 160 5.63 -4.54 -7.23
C THR A 160 6.62 -3.60 -7.92
N HIS A 161 7.20 -2.65 -7.17
CA HIS A 161 8.14 -1.66 -7.67
C HIS A 161 9.59 -1.97 -7.26
N ILE A 162 9.78 -2.58 -6.09
CA ILE A 162 11.08 -2.92 -5.50
C ILE A 162 11.04 -4.38 -5.05
N PRO A 163 11.85 -5.29 -5.63
CA PRO A 163 11.77 -6.73 -5.31
C PRO A 163 12.07 -7.09 -3.85
N GLN A 164 12.95 -6.34 -3.19
CA GLN A 164 13.38 -6.59 -1.80
C GLN A 164 13.45 -5.27 -1.02
N PRO A 165 12.28 -4.63 -0.75
CA PRO A 165 12.24 -3.31 -0.11
C PRO A 165 12.79 -3.33 1.32
N GLU A 166 12.79 -4.47 2.01
CA GLU A 166 13.36 -4.64 3.36
C GLU A 166 14.85 -4.30 3.41
N GLN A 167 15.57 -4.50 2.31
CA GLN A 167 16.99 -4.17 2.20
C GLN A 167 17.24 -2.65 2.17
N LEU A 168 16.21 -1.85 1.89
CA LEU A 168 16.30 -0.39 1.83
C LEU A 168 16.04 0.27 3.20
N CYS A 169 15.52 -0.49 4.16
CA CYS A 169 15.14 0.05 5.46
C CYS A 169 16.33 0.63 6.22
N GLY A 170 16.18 1.85 6.73
CA GLY A 170 17.24 2.60 7.37
C GLY A 170 18.33 3.12 6.41
N PHE A 171 18.17 2.97 5.09
CA PHE A 171 19.12 3.50 4.11
C PHE A 171 18.90 5.01 3.93
N PHE A 172 19.99 5.78 4.04
CA PHE A 172 19.96 7.23 3.86
C PHE A 172 19.85 7.61 2.39
N MET A 173 18.89 8.46 2.05
CA MET A 173 18.70 9.04 0.72
C MET A 173 18.83 10.55 0.77
N SER A 174 19.86 11.09 0.13
CA SER A 174 20.08 12.53 0.10
C SER A 174 19.08 13.24 -0.83
N GLY A 175 18.31 14.15 -0.28
CA GLY A 175 17.41 15.02 -1.06
C GLY A 175 18.10 16.18 -1.79
N LYS A 176 19.43 16.22 -1.80
CA LYS A 176 20.22 17.36 -2.38
C LYS A 176 20.83 17.01 -3.74
N LYS A 177 20.84 15.75 -4.15
CA LYS A 177 21.58 15.29 -5.34
C LYS A 177 20.77 14.28 -6.17
N GLY A 178 21.00 14.28 -7.48
CA GLY A 178 20.53 13.27 -8.42
C GLY A 178 19.02 13.06 -8.40
N LEU A 179 18.59 11.84 -8.69
CA LEU A 179 17.18 11.49 -8.78
C LEU A 179 16.46 11.52 -7.42
N SER A 180 17.17 11.29 -6.33
CA SER A 180 16.60 11.42 -4.97
C SER A 180 16.18 12.86 -4.65
N ASN A 181 16.86 13.87 -5.20
CA ASN A 181 16.39 15.26 -5.11
C ASN A 181 15.05 15.45 -5.85
N THR A 182 14.92 14.87 -7.05
CA THR A 182 13.65 14.93 -7.80
C THR A 182 12.51 14.27 -7.02
N VAL A 183 12.74 13.12 -6.41
CA VAL A 183 11.77 12.44 -5.52
C VAL A 183 11.40 13.35 -4.34
N SER A 184 12.37 13.95 -3.67
CA SER A 184 12.13 14.84 -2.54
C SER A 184 11.28 16.05 -2.92
N VAL A 185 11.60 16.72 -4.03
CA VAL A 185 10.83 17.87 -4.54
C VAL A 185 9.42 17.43 -4.95
N MET A 186 9.29 16.28 -5.61
CA MET A 186 8.00 15.71 -6.01
C MET A 186 7.10 15.43 -4.80
N LEU A 187 7.63 14.78 -3.77
CA LEU A 187 6.88 14.49 -2.52
C LEU A 187 6.41 15.79 -1.85
N LYS A 188 7.30 16.79 -1.68
CA LYS A 188 6.93 18.09 -1.11
C LYS A 188 5.87 18.81 -1.94
N SER A 189 5.96 18.73 -3.27
CA SER A 189 5.00 19.37 -4.18
C SER A 189 3.66 18.65 -4.16
N LEU A 190 3.63 17.31 -4.20
CA LEU A 190 2.42 16.52 -4.12
C LEU A 190 1.71 16.73 -2.79
N TRP A 191 2.44 16.81 -1.66
CA TRP A 191 1.82 17.13 -0.38
C TRP A 191 1.08 18.47 -0.43
N ARG A 192 1.70 19.52 -0.98
CA ARG A 192 1.04 20.83 -1.14
C ARG A 192 -0.22 20.77 -2.01
N GLN A 193 -0.19 19.96 -3.09
CA GLN A 193 -1.36 19.75 -3.93
C GLN A 193 -2.47 19.00 -3.17
N THR A 194 -2.12 18.01 -2.34
CA THR A 194 -3.05 17.29 -1.48
C THR A 194 -3.72 18.25 -0.48
N GLU A 195 -2.95 19.13 0.17
CA GLU A 195 -3.51 20.17 1.05
C GLU A 195 -4.44 21.15 0.32
N GLN A 196 -4.33 21.30 -1.01
CA GLN A 196 -5.18 22.15 -1.84
C GLN A 196 -6.39 21.42 -2.43
N GLY A 197 -6.45 20.09 -2.32
CA GLY A 197 -7.53 19.26 -2.84
C GLY A 197 -7.19 18.63 -4.19
N LEU A 198 -6.19 17.75 -4.23
CA LEU A 198 -5.84 16.97 -5.42
C LEU A 198 -7.02 16.06 -5.80
N PRO A 199 -7.51 16.06 -7.07
CA PRO A 199 -8.62 15.22 -7.48
C PRO A 199 -8.33 13.72 -7.32
N VAL A 200 -9.27 12.97 -6.72
CA VAL A 200 -9.12 11.56 -6.30
C VAL A 200 -8.84 10.63 -7.49
N GLU A 201 -9.45 10.94 -8.65
CA GLU A 201 -9.33 10.14 -9.88
C GLU A 201 -7.89 10.00 -10.39
N TYR A 202 -7.02 10.98 -10.11
CA TYR A 202 -5.60 10.94 -10.50
C TYR A 202 -4.72 10.21 -9.50
N GLY A 203 -5.23 9.93 -8.30
CA GLY A 203 -4.49 9.30 -7.20
C GLY A 203 -3.77 8.01 -7.59
N PRO A 204 -4.43 7.00 -8.20
CA PRO A 204 -3.79 5.75 -8.59
C PRO A 204 -2.64 5.92 -9.59
N ARG A 205 -2.79 6.82 -10.55
CA ARG A 205 -1.75 7.08 -11.58
C ARG A 205 -0.56 7.82 -10.98
N ILE A 206 -0.82 8.82 -10.14
CA ILE A 206 0.23 9.59 -9.47
C ILE A 206 1.01 8.69 -8.50
N SER A 207 0.32 7.85 -7.72
CA SER A 207 0.97 6.93 -6.77
C SER A 207 1.89 5.94 -7.46
N SER A 208 1.47 5.34 -8.60
CA SER A 208 2.33 4.43 -9.38
C SER A 208 3.58 5.15 -9.90
N THR A 209 3.41 6.35 -10.49
CA THR A 209 4.55 7.14 -11.00
C THR A 209 5.52 7.51 -9.88
N LEU A 210 5.01 7.90 -8.72
CA LEU A 210 5.82 8.24 -7.54
C LEU A 210 6.64 7.03 -7.07
N LEU A 211 6.02 5.85 -6.99
CA LEU A 211 6.70 4.62 -6.57
C LEU A 211 7.77 4.19 -7.57
N ASP A 212 7.53 4.33 -8.89
CA ASP A 212 8.54 4.08 -9.93
C ASP A 212 9.76 4.99 -9.76
N MET A 213 9.54 6.28 -9.46
CA MET A 213 10.62 7.25 -9.22
C MET A 213 11.40 6.93 -7.94
N ILE A 214 10.72 6.55 -6.86
CA ILE A 214 11.34 6.12 -5.60
C ILE A 214 12.20 4.88 -5.84
N ALA A 215 11.67 3.85 -6.50
CA ALA A 215 12.37 2.61 -6.82
C ALA A 215 13.65 2.88 -7.64
N THR A 216 13.53 3.74 -8.66
CA THR A 216 14.68 4.11 -9.50
C THR A 216 15.74 4.88 -8.71
N ALA A 217 15.32 5.81 -7.82
CA ALA A 217 16.25 6.56 -6.99
C ALA A 217 17.05 5.66 -6.04
N TYR A 218 16.39 4.69 -5.39
CA TYR A 218 17.07 3.70 -4.53
C TYR A 218 18.03 2.80 -5.33
N SER A 219 17.61 2.32 -6.50
CA SER A 219 18.46 1.52 -7.38
C SER A 219 19.74 2.24 -7.77
N LEU A 220 19.63 3.52 -8.15
CA LEU A 220 20.80 4.34 -8.49
C LEU A 220 21.71 4.60 -7.29
N ALA A 221 21.13 4.84 -6.11
CA ALA A 221 21.91 5.11 -4.89
C ALA A 221 22.72 3.88 -4.42
N GLN A 222 22.22 2.68 -4.67
CA GLN A 222 22.91 1.44 -4.36
C GLN A 222 23.99 1.05 -5.39
N GLY A 223 24.18 1.86 -6.45
CA GLY A 223 25.06 1.52 -7.57
C GLY A 223 24.55 0.33 -8.40
N ALA A 224 23.33 -0.12 -8.13
CA ALA A 224 22.66 -1.10 -8.94
C ALA A 224 22.16 -0.40 -10.20
N ILE A 225 22.83 -0.62 -11.33
CA ILE A 225 22.18 -0.36 -12.62
C ILE A 225 20.93 -1.23 -12.60
N PRO A 226 19.71 -0.67 -12.80
CA PRO A 226 18.51 -1.51 -12.89
C PRO A 226 18.78 -2.52 -14.00
N SER A 227 19.00 -3.79 -13.62
CA SER A 227 19.18 -4.81 -14.63
C SER A 227 17.89 -4.81 -15.45
N ARG A 228 17.96 -4.95 -16.78
CA ARG A 228 16.78 -5.17 -17.63
C ARG A 228 15.84 -6.22 -17.02
N SER A 229 16.38 -7.11 -16.21
CA SER A 229 15.70 -8.14 -15.44
C SER A 229 14.87 -7.61 -14.29
N ALA A 230 15.34 -6.62 -13.51
CA ALA A 230 14.58 -6.05 -12.38
C ALA A 230 13.40 -5.19 -12.88
N VAL A 231 13.63 -4.36 -13.91
CA VAL A 231 12.56 -3.57 -14.55
C VAL A 231 11.50 -4.49 -15.19
N ALA A 232 11.93 -5.59 -15.81
CA ALA A 232 11.02 -6.58 -16.39
C ALA A 232 10.21 -7.32 -15.30
N GLY A 233 10.83 -7.65 -14.16
CA GLY A 233 10.15 -8.28 -13.02
C GLY A 233 9.08 -7.38 -12.42
N THR A 234 9.40 -6.12 -12.13
CA THR A 234 8.46 -5.12 -11.64
C THR A 234 7.27 -4.94 -12.59
N ARG A 235 7.56 -4.83 -13.89
CA ARG A 235 6.51 -4.67 -14.92
C ARG A 235 5.60 -5.88 -15.02
N LEU A 236 6.15 -7.09 -14.88
CA LEU A 236 5.37 -8.33 -14.86
C LEU A 236 4.39 -8.38 -13.68
N VAL A 237 4.81 -7.95 -12.49
CA VAL A 237 3.94 -7.90 -11.31
C VAL A 237 2.80 -6.90 -11.51
N GLN A 238 3.07 -5.69 -12.04
CA GLN A 238 2.05 -4.69 -12.36
C GLN A 238 1.03 -5.23 -13.36
N ILE A 239 1.49 -5.95 -14.39
CA ILE A 239 0.64 -6.59 -15.39
C ILE A 239 -0.24 -7.68 -14.75
N LYS A 240 0.32 -8.52 -13.88
CA LYS A 240 -0.44 -9.55 -13.16
C LYS A 240 -1.53 -8.92 -12.29
N GLN A 241 -1.24 -7.84 -11.55
CA GLN A 241 -2.25 -7.11 -10.76
C GLN A 241 -3.36 -6.51 -11.63
N PHE A 242 -3.01 -5.93 -12.79
CA PHE A 242 -3.99 -5.44 -13.74
C PHE A 242 -4.90 -6.58 -14.23
N ILE A 243 -4.33 -7.74 -14.54
CA ILE A 243 -5.10 -8.93 -14.93
C ILE A 243 -6.07 -9.34 -13.82
N GLU A 244 -5.61 -9.43 -12.56
CA GLU A 244 -6.45 -9.80 -11.40
C GLU A 244 -7.64 -8.85 -11.23
N SER A 245 -7.41 -7.55 -11.36
CA SER A 245 -8.47 -6.53 -11.23
C SER A 245 -9.49 -6.56 -12.39
N ASN A 246 -9.11 -7.13 -13.55
CA ASN A 246 -9.93 -7.13 -14.77
C ASN A 246 -10.34 -8.53 -15.23
N LEU A 247 -10.23 -9.56 -14.40
CA LEU A 247 -10.61 -10.95 -14.77
C LEU A 247 -12.06 -11.08 -15.22
N HIS A 248 -12.94 -10.19 -14.75
CA HIS A 248 -14.36 -10.13 -15.09
C HIS A 248 -14.63 -9.64 -16.52
N ASP A 249 -13.68 -8.94 -17.12
CA ASP A 249 -13.84 -8.41 -18.49
C ASP A 249 -13.61 -9.51 -19.54
N PRO A 250 -14.63 -9.91 -20.34
CA PRO A 250 -14.46 -10.91 -21.40
C PRO A 250 -13.45 -10.48 -22.48
N GLU A 251 -13.28 -9.17 -22.69
CA GLU A 251 -12.35 -8.59 -23.69
C GLU A 251 -10.91 -8.49 -23.18
N LEU A 252 -10.63 -8.96 -21.96
CA LEU A 252 -9.27 -9.01 -21.43
C LEU A 252 -8.43 -10.02 -22.24
N THR A 253 -7.59 -9.50 -23.09
CA THR A 253 -6.69 -10.25 -23.99
C THR A 253 -5.25 -9.76 -23.87
N PRO A 254 -4.25 -10.52 -24.34
CA PRO A 254 -2.87 -10.04 -24.39
C PRO A 254 -2.72 -8.71 -25.14
N ARG A 255 -3.56 -8.46 -26.15
CA ARG A 255 -3.55 -7.24 -26.93
C ARG A 255 -4.07 -6.04 -26.14
N THR A 256 -5.18 -6.20 -25.41
CA THR A 256 -5.75 -5.13 -24.59
C THR A 256 -4.84 -4.81 -23.41
N ILE A 257 -4.21 -5.82 -22.80
CA ILE A 257 -3.21 -5.64 -21.72
C ILE A 257 -1.99 -4.88 -22.27
N ALA A 258 -1.45 -5.29 -23.41
CA ALA A 258 -0.29 -4.63 -24.00
C ALA A 258 -0.59 -3.15 -24.33
N ALA A 259 -1.78 -2.85 -24.80
CA ALA A 259 -2.24 -1.47 -25.06
C ALA A 259 -2.35 -0.66 -23.75
N ALA A 260 -2.94 -1.23 -22.68
CA ALA A 260 -3.07 -0.56 -21.39
C ALA A 260 -1.72 -0.17 -20.77
N PHE A 261 -0.67 -0.95 -21.03
CA PHE A 261 0.69 -0.70 -20.53
C PHE A 261 1.62 0.01 -21.52
N ASN A 262 1.12 0.42 -22.69
CA ASN A 262 1.94 1.03 -23.76
C ASN A 262 3.16 0.18 -24.15
N ILE A 263 2.98 -1.15 -24.26
CA ILE A 263 4.01 -2.10 -24.66
C ILE A 263 3.56 -2.89 -25.89
N SER A 264 4.52 -3.50 -26.59
CA SER A 264 4.17 -4.42 -27.68
C SER A 264 3.68 -5.76 -27.12
N PRO A 265 2.76 -6.48 -27.79
CA PRO A 265 2.38 -7.84 -27.43
C PRO A 265 3.58 -8.79 -27.33
N ARG A 266 4.58 -8.62 -28.21
CA ARG A 266 5.83 -9.40 -28.15
C ARG A 266 6.60 -9.20 -26.85
N TYR A 267 6.66 -7.95 -26.36
CA TYR A 267 7.31 -7.65 -25.08
C TYR A 267 6.52 -8.24 -23.90
N LEU A 268 5.18 -8.18 -23.95
CA LEU A 268 4.32 -8.83 -22.95
C LEU A 268 4.58 -10.35 -22.89
N HIS A 269 4.60 -11.02 -24.04
CA HIS A 269 4.93 -12.46 -24.08
C HIS A 269 6.34 -12.76 -23.58
N MET A 270 7.32 -11.88 -23.85
CA MET A 270 8.69 -12.01 -23.33
C MET A 270 8.73 -11.87 -21.80
N LEU A 271 7.91 -11.01 -21.21
CA LEU A 271 7.82 -10.91 -19.74
C LEU A 271 7.31 -12.21 -19.12
N PHE A 272 6.28 -12.82 -19.71
CA PHE A 272 5.70 -14.09 -19.25
C PHE A 272 6.55 -15.32 -19.59
N SER A 273 7.46 -15.26 -20.56
CA SER A 273 8.34 -16.40 -20.89
C SER A 273 9.30 -16.82 -19.78
N ARG A 274 9.41 -16.02 -18.71
CA ARG A 274 10.18 -16.34 -17.49
C ARG A 274 9.36 -17.11 -16.45
N GLU A 275 8.07 -17.27 -16.68
CA GLU A 275 7.08 -17.84 -15.76
C GLU A 275 6.58 -19.12 -16.35
N ASP A 276 7.16 -20.05 -16.83
CA ASP A 276 6.69 -21.34 -17.37
C ASP A 276 5.21 -21.38 -17.88
N GLU A 277 4.60 -20.19 -18.07
CA GLU A 277 3.20 -19.98 -18.40
C GLU A 277 2.99 -18.81 -19.38
N SER A 278 2.14 -18.97 -20.40
CA SER A 278 1.77 -17.87 -21.29
C SER A 278 0.78 -16.91 -20.63
N VAL A 279 0.77 -15.64 -21.04
CA VAL A 279 -0.20 -14.65 -20.54
C VAL A 279 -1.65 -15.08 -20.71
N SER A 280 -2.00 -15.72 -21.82
CA SER A 280 -3.37 -16.24 -22.07
C SER A 280 -3.71 -17.40 -21.12
N HIS A 281 -2.76 -18.29 -20.84
CA HIS A 281 -2.93 -19.38 -19.92
C HIS A 281 -3.04 -18.89 -18.49
N TYR A 282 -2.22 -17.89 -18.09
CA TYR A 282 -2.35 -17.22 -16.79
C TYR A 282 -3.75 -16.64 -16.58
N ILE A 283 -4.29 -15.87 -17.54
CA ILE A 283 -5.66 -15.32 -17.45
C ILE A 283 -6.68 -16.44 -17.29
N LEU A 284 -6.61 -17.48 -18.11
CA LEU A 284 -7.54 -18.61 -18.07
C LEU A 284 -7.48 -19.31 -16.71
N ARG A 285 -6.31 -19.66 -16.22
CA ARG A 285 -6.12 -20.32 -14.93
C ARG A 285 -6.66 -19.46 -13.79
N ARG A 286 -6.36 -18.17 -13.75
CA ARG A 286 -6.85 -17.26 -12.70
C ARG A 286 -8.38 -17.14 -12.70
N ARG A 287 -9.00 -17.05 -13.89
CA ARG A 287 -10.47 -17.07 -14.02
C ARG A 287 -11.06 -18.37 -13.45
N LEU A 288 -10.46 -19.51 -13.75
CA LEU A 288 -10.92 -20.81 -13.27
C LEU A 288 -10.78 -20.94 -11.74
N GLU A 289 -9.67 -20.52 -11.16
CA GLU A 289 -9.43 -20.49 -9.72
C GLU A 289 -10.45 -19.61 -9.00
N GLU A 290 -10.73 -18.42 -9.53
CA GLU A 290 -11.74 -17.50 -8.98
C GLU A 290 -13.17 -18.09 -9.08
N CYS A 291 -13.51 -18.77 -10.18
CA CYS A 291 -14.77 -19.51 -10.26
C CYS A 291 -14.86 -20.61 -9.21
N ALA A 292 -13.81 -21.40 -9.03
CA ALA A 292 -13.74 -22.46 -8.04
C ALA A 292 -13.94 -21.91 -6.62
N ARG A 293 -13.27 -20.80 -6.29
CA ARG A 293 -13.42 -20.09 -5.01
C ARG A 293 -14.86 -19.62 -4.79
N GLN A 294 -15.48 -18.98 -5.79
CA GLN A 294 -16.86 -18.50 -5.68
C GLN A 294 -17.88 -19.64 -5.56
N MET A 295 -17.65 -20.78 -6.20
CA MET A 295 -18.54 -21.96 -6.06
C MET A 295 -18.59 -22.51 -4.63
N THR A 296 -17.57 -22.28 -3.82
CA THR A 296 -17.47 -22.72 -2.43
C THR A 296 -17.84 -21.64 -1.42
N ASP A 297 -18.03 -20.40 -1.86
CA ASP A 297 -18.36 -19.25 -1.03
C ASP A 297 -19.87 -19.19 -0.73
N THR A 298 -20.20 -18.93 0.53
CA THR A 298 -21.60 -18.83 0.99
C THR A 298 -22.37 -17.68 0.34
N LEU A 299 -21.70 -16.59 0.00
CA LEU A 299 -22.27 -15.41 -0.66
C LEU A 299 -22.77 -15.75 -2.08
N TRP A 300 -22.22 -16.79 -2.71
CA TRP A 300 -22.52 -17.18 -4.08
C TRP A 300 -23.42 -18.44 -4.18
N ARG A 301 -23.97 -18.92 -3.05
CA ARG A 301 -24.82 -20.13 -3.02
C ARG A 301 -26.05 -20.04 -3.92
N GLY A 302 -26.65 -18.85 -4.03
CA GLY A 302 -27.84 -18.61 -4.87
C GLY A 302 -27.55 -18.46 -6.36
N LYS A 303 -26.27 -18.38 -6.77
CA LYS A 303 -25.90 -18.20 -8.17
C LYS A 303 -25.67 -19.52 -8.87
N THR A 304 -26.08 -19.59 -10.13
CA THR A 304 -25.79 -20.74 -11.01
C THR A 304 -24.31 -20.77 -11.37
N ILE A 305 -23.82 -21.95 -11.75
CA ILE A 305 -22.43 -22.13 -12.23
C ILE A 305 -22.16 -21.27 -13.46
N THR A 306 -23.14 -21.14 -14.35
CA THR A 306 -23.04 -20.30 -15.54
C THR A 306 -22.94 -18.81 -15.21
N GLU A 307 -23.73 -18.32 -14.23
CA GLU A 307 -23.61 -16.94 -13.74
C GLU A 307 -22.23 -16.65 -13.15
N ILE A 308 -21.68 -17.58 -12.35
CA ILE A 308 -20.33 -17.48 -11.79
C ILE A 308 -19.28 -17.39 -12.90
N ALA A 309 -19.36 -18.27 -13.90
CA ALA A 309 -18.43 -18.28 -15.02
C ALA A 309 -18.48 -16.97 -15.82
N PHE A 310 -19.70 -16.50 -16.14
CA PHE A 310 -19.87 -15.25 -16.91
C PHE A 310 -19.40 -14.01 -16.12
N HIS A 311 -19.64 -14.00 -14.80
CA HIS A 311 -19.13 -12.96 -13.92
C HIS A 311 -17.58 -12.90 -13.89
N LYS A 312 -16.91 -13.98 -14.25
CA LYS A 312 -15.43 -14.07 -14.34
C LYS A 312 -14.92 -14.01 -15.78
N GLY A 313 -15.70 -13.42 -16.69
CA GLY A 313 -15.27 -13.12 -18.05
C GLY A 313 -15.28 -14.31 -19.01
N PHE A 314 -15.94 -15.43 -18.68
CA PHE A 314 -16.28 -16.45 -19.66
C PHE A 314 -17.53 -16.02 -20.45
N ASN A 315 -17.54 -16.27 -21.75
CA ASN A 315 -18.67 -15.99 -22.63
C ASN A 315 -19.31 -17.26 -23.22
N ASN A 316 -18.78 -18.44 -22.87
CA ASN A 316 -19.27 -19.72 -23.36
C ASN A 316 -19.21 -20.78 -22.25
N SER A 317 -20.39 -21.31 -21.84
CA SER A 317 -20.51 -22.27 -20.74
C SER A 317 -19.93 -23.65 -21.07
N THR A 318 -19.99 -24.08 -22.35
CA THR A 318 -19.43 -25.36 -22.79
C THR A 318 -17.89 -25.29 -22.76
N HIS A 319 -17.32 -24.21 -23.26
CA HIS A 319 -15.88 -23.97 -23.17
C HIS A 319 -15.44 -23.94 -21.70
N PHE A 320 -16.13 -23.18 -20.84
CA PHE A 320 -15.84 -23.12 -19.41
C PHE A 320 -15.84 -24.52 -18.76
N ALA A 321 -16.90 -25.32 -18.97
CA ALA A 321 -17.01 -26.64 -18.36
C ALA A 321 -15.86 -27.58 -18.79
N ARG A 322 -15.44 -27.52 -20.06
CA ARG A 322 -14.31 -28.30 -20.59
C ARG A 322 -12.99 -27.89 -19.91
N VAL A 323 -12.62 -26.60 -19.95
CA VAL A 323 -11.34 -26.15 -19.40
C VAL A 323 -11.30 -26.26 -17.87
N PHE A 324 -12.44 -26.14 -17.18
CA PHE A 324 -12.54 -26.36 -15.75
C PHE A 324 -12.25 -27.84 -15.40
N ARG A 325 -12.80 -28.78 -16.16
CA ARG A 325 -12.52 -30.19 -15.96
C ARG A 325 -11.08 -30.56 -16.26
N GLU A 326 -10.48 -29.93 -17.27
CA GLU A 326 -9.04 -30.08 -17.60
C GLU A 326 -8.17 -29.60 -16.43
N GLN A 327 -8.52 -28.49 -15.77
CA GLN A 327 -7.75 -27.90 -14.67
C GLN A 327 -7.94 -28.63 -13.34
N PHE A 328 -9.16 -29.02 -12.98
CA PHE A 328 -9.51 -29.55 -11.66
C PHE A 328 -9.81 -31.04 -11.63
N GLY A 329 -9.80 -31.74 -12.76
CA GLY A 329 -10.05 -33.15 -12.87
C GLY A 329 -11.54 -33.59 -12.77
N VAL A 330 -12.42 -32.65 -12.35
CA VAL A 330 -13.86 -32.90 -12.17
C VAL A 330 -14.68 -31.79 -12.83
N SER A 331 -15.95 -32.07 -13.13
CA SER A 331 -16.84 -31.06 -13.67
C SER A 331 -17.13 -29.95 -12.64
N PRO A 332 -17.51 -28.72 -13.08
CA PRO A 332 -17.88 -27.64 -12.16
C PRO A 332 -19.00 -28.04 -11.16
N ARG A 333 -19.95 -28.87 -11.60
CA ARG A 333 -21.04 -29.31 -10.77
C ARG A 333 -20.58 -30.30 -9.69
N GLU A 334 -19.73 -31.24 -10.07
CA GLU A 334 -19.12 -32.21 -9.13
C GLU A 334 -18.24 -31.48 -8.11
N TYR A 335 -17.41 -30.52 -8.58
CA TYR A 335 -16.57 -29.70 -7.72
C TYR A 335 -17.38 -28.98 -6.67
N ARG A 336 -18.45 -28.29 -7.07
CA ARG A 336 -19.34 -27.56 -6.15
C ARG A 336 -20.00 -28.52 -5.13
N ASN A 337 -20.49 -29.68 -5.55
CA ASN A 337 -21.13 -30.63 -4.67
C ASN A 337 -20.18 -31.25 -3.64
N LEU A 338 -18.96 -31.59 -4.04
CA LEU A 338 -17.93 -32.14 -3.15
C LEU A 338 -17.58 -31.14 -2.01
N HIS A 339 -17.45 -29.85 -2.33
CA HIS A 339 -17.03 -28.86 -1.34
C HIS A 339 -18.18 -28.30 -0.48
N ILE A 340 -19.45 -28.40 -0.92
CA ILE A 340 -20.63 -28.12 -0.09
C ILE A 340 -20.88 -29.23 0.90
N ALA A 341 -20.73 -30.51 0.49
CA ALA A 341 -20.97 -31.70 1.34
C ALA A 341 -19.92 -31.82 2.48
N THR A 342 -18.68 -31.42 2.27
CA THR A 342 -17.60 -31.42 3.29
C THR A 342 -17.85 -30.44 4.42
N ARG A 343 -18.48 -29.30 4.16
CA ARG A 343 -18.79 -28.28 5.19
C ARG A 343 -20.02 -28.57 6.03
N SER A 344 -20.99 -29.39 5.53
CA SER A 344 -22.17 -29.80 6.29
C SER A 344 -21.88 -30.96 7.28
N LYS A 345 -20.68 -31.54 7.29
CA LYS A 345 -20.25 -32.57 8.24
C LYS A 345 -19.36 -32.04 9.38
N SER A 346 -19.02 -30.76 9.36
CA SER A 346 -18.11 -30.09 10.32
C SER A 346 -18.80 -28.96 11.11
N GLY A 347 -20.14 -28.88 11.06
CA GLY A 347 -20.97 -27.93 11.81
C GLY A 347 -21.94 -28.66 12.76
#